data_912c6f0e30b14f6a357965814ccc8cc8
#
_entry.id   912c6f0e30b14f6a357965814ccc8cc8
#
_cell.length_a   1.000
_cell.length_b   1.000
_cell.length_c   1.000
_cell.angle_alpha   90.00
_cell.angle_beta   90.00
_cell.angle_gamma   90.00
#
_symmetry.space_group_name_H-M   'P 1'
#
loop_
_entity.id
_entity.type
_entity.pdbx_description
1 polymer ?
#
loop_
_entity_poly.entity_id
_entity_poly.type
_entity_poly.pdbx_seq_one_letter_code
_entity_poly.pdbx_strand_id
1 'polypeptide(L)'
;MSNTSNVILNGVKNLSNSAAIRWLTDASLTLSMTRMVALCIFMLMLTACEHRELSDPNTGHYLRIYLDEEIKNVTCGFYDESLNHPEYKRPYVMRVVLADPASGRVVSERYFQSQGEDERGYYIDGYIGAEAGTYNLLVYNFGSAVTQIRNERDFYNMQAYTNPVSDYYLQYLPASRQEIKDEDIASEPEHLFHAVGEPLVIPKTNKVDTLKTASGDWFEAHSVVKSYYLQLRIKGIEWVTSAVSLLSGMARSTILHKHNGMVTENPVNIFFTMDYTNKQAARDGSGTQEAVLYATFSTFGKVSDVATNLTLNFEFMKKSGESQVEKLDITNEFYTEMAREKQWILLEREIVIIPPEGAVSGGGMTPGVEKWEEVESEVQM
;
A
#
# COMPACT_ATOMS: atom_id res chain seq x y z
N MET A 1 -67.26 71.62 31.59
CA MET A 1 -66.81 70.53 30.74
C MET A 1 -65.33 70.66 30.48
N SER A 2 -64.45 70.25 31.37
CA SER A 2 -63.02 70.14 31.10
C SER A 2 -62.25 69.64 32.35
N ASN A 3 -62.41 68.41 32.79
CA ASN A 3 -61.52 67.89 33.85
C ASN A 3 -61.38 66.38 33.87
N THR A 4 -61.96 65.70 32.92
CA THR A 4 -61.89 64.24 32.87
C THR A 4 -60.79 63.69 31.96
N SER A 5 -60.25 64.47 31.00
CA SER A 5 -59.23 64.03 30.06
C SER A 5 -57.80 63.92 30.63
N ASN A 6 -57.50 64.79 31.65
CA ASN A 6 -56.15 64.86 32.22
C ASN A 6 -55.85 63.73 33.23
N VAL A 7 -56.86 63.13 33.84
CA VAL A 7 -56.65 62.04 34.82
C VAL A 7 -56.36 60.74 34.15
N ILE A 8 -56.96 60.50 32.99
CA ILE A 8 -56.69 59.22 32.21
C ILE A 8 -55.27 59.22 31.61
N LEU A 9 -54.80 60.44 31.17
CA LEU A 9 -53.46 60.54 30.58
C LEU A 9 -52.31 60.29 31.58
N ASN A 10 -52.51 60.72 32.82
CA ASN A 10 -51.52 60.54 33.88
C ASN A 10 -51.49 59.08 34.40
N GLY A 11 -52.64 58.41 34.39
CA GLY A 11 -52.68 56.97 34.76
C GLY A 11 -51.98 56.04 33.77
N VAL A 12 -52.12 56.34 32.48
CA VAL A 12 -51.47 55.55 31.42
C VAL A 12 -49.96 55.83 31.41
N LYS A 13 -49.50 57.04 31.63
CA LYS A 13 -48.06 57.37 31.73
C LYS A 13 -47.37 56.65 32.91
N ASN A 14 -48.03 56.54 34.04
CA ASN A 14 -47.46 55.91 35.21
C ASN A 14 -47.42 54.39 35.09
N LEU A 15 -48.38 53.75 34.40
CA LEU A 15 -48.38 52.32 34.14
C LEU A 15 -47.33 51.93 33.12
N SER A 16 -47.09 52.74 32.08
CA SER A 16 -46.06 52.48 31.09
C SER A 16 -44.62 52.58 31.66
N ASN A 17 -44.38 53.54 32.55
CA ASN A 17 -43.07 53.72 33.16
C ASN A 17 -42.77 52.65 34.19
N SER A 18 -43.72 52.11 34.93
CA SER A 18 -43.49 51.04 35.88
C SER A 18 -43.27 49.72 35.19
N ALA A 19 -43.95 49.42 34.07
CA ALA A 19 -43.74 48.28 33.27
C ALA A 19 -42.38 48.28 32.54
N ALA A 20 -42.01 49.44 31.97
CA ALA A 20 -40.71 49.60 31.29
C ALA A 20 -39.52 49.47 32.26
N ILE A 21 -39.63 49.94 33.47
CA ILE A 21 -38.58 49.80 34.47
C ILE A 21 -38.48 48.39 34.97
N ARG A 22 -39.56 47.63 35.11
CA ARG A 22 -39.51 46.18 35.42
C ARG A 22 -38.91 45.39 34.31
N TRP A 23 -39.24 45.66 33.06
CA TRP A 23 -38.62 45.01 31.92
C TRP A 23 -37.11 45.26 31.82
N LEU A 24 -36.68 46.51 32.09
CA LEU A 24 -35.26 46.85 32.07
C LEU A 24 -34.47 46.21 33.23
N THR A 25 -35.07 46.05 34.41
CA THR A 25 -34.43 45.38 35.55
C THR A 25 -34.37 43.86 35.34
N ASP A 26 -35.41 43.24 34.82
CA ASP A 26 -35.40 41.79 34.52
C ASP A 26 -34.46 41.46 33.36
N ALA A 27 -34.41 42.30 32.32
CA ALA A 27 -33.46 42.14 31.22
C ALA A 27 -32.00 42.29 31.66
N SER A 28 -31.72 43.18 32.61
CA SER A 28 -30.37 43.38 33.13
C SER A 28 -29.92 42.24 34.04
N LEU A 29 -30.84 41.66 34.82
CA LEU A 29 -30.56 40.50 35.66
C LEU A 29 -30.31 39.24 34.84
N THR A 30 -31.10 38.97 33.82
CA THR A 30 -30.91 37.86 32.90
C THR A 30 -29.61 37.97 32.10
N LEU A 31 -29.26 39.18 31.63
CA LEU A 31 -28.02 39.44 30.94
C LEU A 31 -26.78 39.28 31.84
N SER A 32 -26.93 39.64 33.12
CA SER A 32 -25.86 39.43 34.13
C SER A 32 -25.67 37.96 34.47
N MET A 33 -26.75 37.20 34.64
CA MET A 33 -26.67 35.76 34.87
C MET A 33 -26.09 35.00 33.64
N THR A 34 -26.52 35.38 32.44
CA THR A 34 -26.00 34.77 31.22
C THR A 34 -24.50 35.04 31.05
N ARG A 35 -24.04 36.23 31.37
CA ARG A 35 -22.62 36.59 31.37
C ARG A 35 -21.83 35.85 32.43
N MET A 36 -22.40 35.66 33.61
CA MET A 36 -21.76 34.91 34.68
C MET A 36 -21.65 33.41 34.36
N VAL A 37 -22.71 32.83 33.79
CA VAL A 37 -22.68 31.43 33.30
C VAL A 37 -21.71 31.26 32.13
N ALA A 38 -21.69 32.19 31.20
CA ALA A 38 -20.71 32.18 30.10
C ALA A 38 -19.27 32.31 30.61
N LEU A 39 -19.03 33.16 31.62
CA LEU A 39 -17.70 33.28 32.23
C LEU A 39 -17.28 32.00 32.98
N CYS A 40 -18.22 31.36 33.71
CA CYS A 40 -17.98 30.10 34.37
C CYS A 40 -17.70 28.97 33.39
N ILE A 41 -18.43 28.88 32.26
CA ILE A 41 -18.17 27.91 31.20
C ILE A 41 -16.81 28.18 30.56
N PHE A 42 -16.47 29.44 30.33
CA PHE A 42 -15.17 29.83 29.77
C PHE A 42 -14.01 29.50 30.73
N MET A 43 -14.20 29.75 32.02
CA MET A 43 -13.22 29.31 33.04
C MET A 43 -13.10 27.79 33.15
N LEU A 44 -14.22 27.06 33.04
CA LEU A 44 -14.19 25.61 33.02
C LEU A 44 -13.49 25.05 31.76
N MET A 45 -13.63 25.72 30.63
CA MET A 45 -12.89 25.36 29.40
C MET A 45 -11.38 25.65 29.52
N LEU A 46 -10.98 26.67 30.26
CA LEU A 46 -9.57 26.97 30.52
C LEU A 46 -8.89 25.96 31.45
N THR A 47 -9.66 25.38 32.37
CA THR A 47 -9.14 24.31 33.26
C THR A 47 -9.19 22.92 32.65
N ALA A 48 -9.97 22.75 31.55
CA ALA A 48 -10.04 21.46 30.83
C ALA A 48 -8.87 21.24 29.83
N CYS A 49 -8.05 22.25 29.59
CA CYS A 49 -6.73 22.04 29.03
C CYS A 49 -5.80 21.54 30.13
N GLU A 50 -5.88 20.25 30.47
CA GLU A 50 -4.72 19.59 31.04
C GLU A 50 -3.58 19.79 30.01
N HIS A 51 -2.65 20.67 30.30
CA HIS A 51 -1.35 20.65 29.68
C HIS A 51 -0.79 19.25 29.95
N ARG A 52 -1.00 18.34 29.03
CA ARG A 52 -0.08 17.22 28.92
C ARG A 52 1.30 17.86 28.89
N GLU A 53 2.08 17.63 29.92
CA GLU A 53 3.49 17.98 29.91
C GLU A 53 4.01 17.50 28.55
N LEU A 54 4.53 18.44 27.76
CA LEU A 54 5.23 18.09 26.53
C LEU A 54 6.32 17.14 27.00
N SER A 55 6.10 15.84 26.82
CA SER A 55 7.12 14.86 27.13
C SER A 55 8.37 15.30 26.40
N ASP A 56 9.43 15.56 27.16
CA ASP A 56 10.72 15.90 26.58
C ASP A 56 11.00 14.88 25.47
N PRO A 57 11.16 15.27 24.21
CA PRO A 57 11.42 14.34 23.12
C PRO A 57 12.63 13.44 23.38
N ASN A 58 13.49 13.82 24.33
CA ASN A 58 14.66 13.05 24.71
C ASN A 58 14.45 12.08 25.88
N THR A 59 13.25 11.98 26.45
CA THR A 59 12.96 11.06 27.59
C THR A 59 12.33 9.73 27.14
N GLY A 60 12.17 9.49 25.84
CA GLY A 60 11.65 8.24 25.31
C GLY A 60 12.73 7.17 25.11
N HIS A 61 12.34 5.92 25.17
CA HIS A 61 13.21 4.82 24.78
C HIS A 61 13.44 4.83 23.26
N TYR A 62 14.60 4.32 22.85
CA TYR A 62 15.01 4.29 21.47
C TYR A 62 14.74 2.91 20.86
N LEU A 63 14.17 2.86 19.69
CA LEU A 63 13.95 1.63 18.94
C LEU A 63 14.67 1.71 17.60
N ARG A 64 15.42 0.66 17.28
CA ARG A 64 16.08 0.47 15.99
C ARG A 64 15.57 -0.78 15.33
N ILE A 65 15.24 -0.65 14.03
CA ILE A 65 14.67 -1.71 13.22
C ILE A 65 15.59 -1.89 12.02
N TYR A 66 16.19 -3.07 11.91
CA TYR A 66 16.97 -3.46 10.74
C TYR A 66 16.04 -3.94 9.64
N LEU A 67 16.44 -3.71 8.40
CA LEU A 67 15.73 -4.26 7.25
C LEU A 67 16.48 -5.48 6.76
N ASP A 68 15.78 -6.62 6.70
CA ASP A 68 16.29 -7.79 6.02
C ASP A 68 16.14 -7.59 4.50
N GLU A 69 17.26 -7.27 3.89
CA GLU A 69 17.36 -7.15 2.43
C GLU A 69 17.56 -8.54 1.84
N GLU A 70 16.49 -9.34 1.78
CA GLU A 70 16.49 -10.74 1.32
C GLU A 70 16.97 -10.93 -0.13
N ILE A 71 17.24 -9.85 -0.86
CA ILE A 71 17.67 -9.97 -2.26
C ILE A 71 19.16 -10.19 -2.32
N LYS A 72 19.51 -11.44 -2.28
CA LYS A 72 20.85 -11.85 -2.66
C LYS A 72 20.95 -11.85 -4.19
N ASN A 73 21.90 -11.10 -4.74
CA ASN A 73 22.29 -11.21 -6.14
C ASN A 73 22.63 -12.65 -6.45
N VAL A 74 21.71 -13.36 -7.03
CA VAL A 74 21.91 -14.76 -7.39
C VAL A 74 21.99 -14.86 -8.90
N THR A 75 23.10 -15.39 -9.37
CA THR A 75 23.27 -15.76 -10.79
C THR A 75 22.30 -16.89 -11.10
N CYS A 76 21.33 -16.64 -11.95
CA CYS A 76 20.45 -17.66 -12.49
C CYS A 76 20.78 -17.87 -13.97
N GLY A 77 20.55 -19.08 -14.48
CA GLY A 77 20.67 -19.35 -15.90
C GLY A 77 19.50 -18.77 -16.68
N PHE A 78 19.51 -17.46 -16.87
CA PHE A 78 18.47 -16.76 -17.62
C PHE A 78 18.58 -17.00 -19.12
N TYR A 79 17.46 -16.83 -19.82
CA TYR A 79 17.45 -16.75 -21.28
C TYR A 79 18.16 -15.48 -21.77
N ASP A 80 18.12 -14.41 -21.00
CA ASP A 80 18.88 -13.18 -21.22
C ASP A 80 19.45 -12.68 -19.89
N GLU A 81 20.77 -12.88 -19.72
CA GLU A 81 21.50 -12.48 -18.51
C GLU A 81 21.72 -10.95 -18.40
N SER A 82 21.48 -10.22 -19.49
CA SER A 82 21.59 -8.76 -19.48
C SER A 82 20.44 -8.08 -18.71
N LEU A 83 19.35 -8.82 -18.46
CA LEU A 83 18.21 -8.36 -17.70
C LEU A 83 18.50 -8.49 -16.21
N ASN A 84 18.75 -7.39 -15.58
CA ASN A 84 19.01 -7.35 -14.15
C ASN A 84 17.74 -7.54 -13.33
N HIS A 85 17.88 -8.17 -12.18
CA HIS A 85 16.82 -8.22 -11.19
C HIS A 85 16.55 -6.79 -10.67
N PRO A 86 15.29 -6.36 -10.55
CA PRO A 86 14.97 -5.05 -10.04
C PRO A 86 15.45 -4.88 -8.60
N GLU A 87 16.04 -3.75 -8.31
CA GLU A 87 16.45 -3.40 -6.97
C GLU A 87 15.23 -3.05 -6.11
N TYR A 88 15.22 -3.51 -4.87
CA TYR A 88 14.22 -3.09 -3.90
C TYR A 88 14.52 -1.66 -3.44
N LYS A 89 13.49 -0.82 -3.44
CA LYS A 89 13.60 0.50 -2.84
C LYS A 89 13.55 0.39 -1.33
N ARG A 90 14.61 0.80 -0.66
CA ARG A 90 14.65 0.92 0.79
C ARG A 90 13.57 1.90 1.26
N PRO A 91 12.73 1.54 2.23
CA PRO A 91 11.81 2.50 2.82
C PRO A 91 12.58 3.58 3.57
N TYR A 92 12.10 4.81 3.49
CA TYR A 92 12.66 5.94 4.22
C TYR A 92 11.84 6.35 5.44
N VAL A 93 10.65 5.77 5.59
CA VAL A 93 9.75 5.97 6.73
C VAL A 93 9.17 4.64 7.17
N MET A 94 9.22 4.39 8.46
CA MET A 94 8.52 3.26 9.08
C MET A 94 7.51 3.76 10.10
N ARG A 95 6.30 3.23 10.04
CA ARG A 95 5.27 3.44 11.05
C ARG A 95 5.45 2.41 12.15
N VAL A 96 5.55 2.89 13.37
CA VAL A 96 5.68 2.07 14.57
C VAL A 96 4.38 2.16 15.35
N VAL A 97 3.75 1.03 15.57
CA VAL A 97 2.46 0.89 16.24
C VAL A 97 2.66 0.05 17.50
N LEU A 98 2.22 0.59 18.64
CA LEU A 98 2.12 -0.14 19.89
C LEU A 98 0.66 -0.41 20.21
N ALA A 99 0.34 -1.66 20.53
CA ALA A 99 -1.01 -2.07 20.87
C ALA A 99 -1.05 -2.75 22.23
N ASP A 100 -2.16 -2.59 22.92
CA ASP A 100 -2.46 -3.32 24.15
C ASP A 100 -2.55 -4.83 23.87
N PRO A 101 -1.79 -5.68 24.57
CA PRO A 101 -1.74 -7.11 24.25
C PRO A 101 -3.06 -7.85 24.47
N ALA A 102 -3.91 -7.38 25.38
CA ALA A 102 -5.16 -8.06 25.71
C ALA A 102 -6.27 -7.73 24.71
N SER A 103 -6.37 -6.47 24.29
CA SER A 103 -7.44 -5.99 23.44
C SER A 103 -7.06 -5.84 21.97
N GLY A 104 -5.76 -5.78 21.65
CA GLY A 104 -5.26 -5.45 20.32
C GLY A 104 -5.45 -3.98 19.93
N ARG A 105 -5.98 -3.15 20.84
CA ARG A 105 -6.22 -1.74 20.55
C ARG A 105 -4.88 -0.99 20.44
N VAL A 106 -4.72 -0.23 19.38
CA VAL A 106 -3.56 0.65 19.18
C VAL A 106 -3.59 1.77 20.24
N VAL A 107 -2.51 1.89 21.01
CA VAL A 107 -2.35 2.86 22.10
C VAL A 107 -1.33 3.95 21.79
N SER A 108 -0.37 3.67 20.91
CA SER A 108 0.63 4.64 20.49
C SER A 108 1.05 4.38 19.04
N GLU A 109 1.37 5.46 18.37
CA GLU A 109 1.80 5.45 16.96
C GLU A 109 2.91 6.48 16.77
N ARG A 110 3.96 6.10 16.02
CA ARG A 110 5.09 6.98 15.68
C ARG A 110 5.57 6.69 14.25
N TYR A 111 6.23 7.68 13.68
CA TYR A 111 6.85 7.59 12.36
C TYR A 111 8.35 7.79 12.52
N PHE A 112 9.11 6.78 12.14
CA PHE A 112 10.57 6.81 12.18
C PHE A 112 11.11 7.15 10.80
N GLN A 113 12.01 8.13 10.76
CA GLN A 113 12.62 8.64 9.52
C GLN A 113 14.15 8.75 9.60
N SER A 114 14.71 8.58 10.81
CA SER A 114 16.17 8.53 10.97
C SER A 114 16.68 7.22 10.40
N GLN A 115 17.66 7.30 9.55
CA GLN A 115 18.21 6.18 8.78
C GLN A 115 19.70 6.07 9.02
N GLY A 116 20.21 4.86 8.97
CA GLY A 116 21.62 4.58 9.06
C GLY A 116 21.96 3.21 8.51
N GLU A 117 23.24 2.96 8.44
CA GLU A 117 23.81 1.66 8.04
C GLU A 117 25.00 1.35 8.93
N ASP A 118 25.09 0.14 9.43
CA ASP A 118 26.21 -0.35 10.22
C ASP A 118 26.62 -1.77 9.76
N GLU A 119 27.45 -2.46 10.51
CA GLU A 119 27.94 -3.81 10.16
C GLU A 119 26.82 -4.85 10.00
N ARG A 120 25.62 -4.59 10.54
CA ARG A 120 24.43 -5.46 10.41
C ARG A 120 23.61 -5.13 9.17
N GLY A 121 23.77 -3.94 8.61
CA GLY A 121 23.04 -3.49 7.43
C GLY A 121 22.27 -2.18 7.67
N TYR A 122 21.32 -1.94 6.81
CA TYR A 122 20.49 -0.74 6.83
C TYR A 122 19.44 -0.82 7.95
N TYR A 123 19.25 0.30 8.65
CA TYR A 123 18.24 0.42 9.70
C TYR A 123 17.51 1.75 9.66
N ILE A 124 16.32 1.74 10.26
CA ILE A 124 15.56 2.95 10.58
C ILE A 124 15.33 2.98 12.07
N ASP A 125 15.47 4.15 12.68
CA ASP A 125 15.36 4.28 14.11
C ASP A 125 14.64 5.56 14.58
N GLY A 126 14.26 5.57 15.86
CA GLY A 126 13.57 6.70 16.46
C GLY A 126 13.16 6.44 17.92
N TYR A 127 12.59 7.46 18.52
CA TYR A 127 12.13 7.42 19.90
C TYR A 127 10.68 6.98 20.01
N ILE A 128 10.43 6.06 20.95
CA ILE A 128 9.08 5.64 21.35
C ILE A 128 8.64 6.46 22.55
N GLY A 129 7.64 7.32 22.36
CA GLY A 129 7.00 8.05 23.46
C GLY A 129 5.80 7.29 23.98
N ALA A 130 6.02 6.21 24.73
CA ALA A 130 4.97 5.44 25.39
C ALA A 130 5.32 5.22 26.87
N GLU A 131 4.29 5.01 27.68
CA GLU A 131 4.46 4.71 29.09
C GLU A 131 5.12 3.34 29.30
N ALA A 132 5.71 3.14 30.51
CA ALA A 132 6.26 1.83 30.87
C ALA A 132 5.17 0.76 30.85
N GLY A 133 5.43 -0.36 30.21
CA GLY A 133 4.46 -1.43 30.05
C GLY A 133 4.89 -2.47 29.03
N THR A 134 4.01 -3.42 28.78
CA THR A 134 4.20 -4.44 27.76
C THR A 134 3.22 -4.18 26.61
N TYR A 135 3.70 -4.19 25.38
CA TYR A 135 2.93 -3.86 24.19
C TYR A 135 3.19 -4.86 23.08
N ASN A 136 2.19 -5.13 22.28
CA ASN A 136 2.41 -5.71 20.96
C ASN A 136 3.03 -4.65 20.04
N LEU A 137 4.12 -5.00 19.40
CA LEU A 137 4.82 -4.14 18.44
C LEU A 137 4.51 -4.57 17.01
N LEU A 138 4.11 -3.63 16.18
CA LEU A 138 4.06 -3.77 14.73
C LEU A 138 4.74 -2.57 14.10
N VAL A 139 5.66 -2.85 13.21
CA VAL A 139 6.36 -1.83 12.42
C VAL A 139 6.15 -2.15 10.95
N TYR A 140 5.84 -1.16 10.15
CA TYR A 140 5.73 -1.33 8.71
C TYR A 140 5.99 -0.01 7.97
N ASN A 141 6.47 -0.13 6.73
CA ASN A 141 6.50 1.03 5.84
C ASN A 141 5.12 1.21 5.21
N PHE A 142 4.82 2.44 4.84
CA PHE A 142 3.58 2.80 4.16
C PHE A 142 3.87 3.93 3.19
N GLY A 143 2.87 4.36 2.46
CA GLY A 143 2.97 5.55 1.64
C GLY A 143 2.96 5.27 0.17
N SER A 144 2.26 4.20 -0.21
CA SER A 144 1.97 3.97 -1.59
C SER A 144 0.52 4.25 -1.92
N ALA A 145 0.27 4.56 -3.18
CA ALA A 145 -1.08 4.77 -3.69
C ALA A 145 -1.82 3.43 -3.90
N VAL A 146 -1.08 2.34 -4.05
CA VAL A 146 -1.61 1.03 -4.43
C VAL A 146 -1.79 0.12 -3.23
N THR A 147 -0.77 0.00 -2.36
CA THR A 147 -0.87 -0.80 -1.14
C THR A 147 -1.41 0.05 0.00
N GLN A 148 -2.58 -0.31 0.48
CA GLN A 148 -3.28 0.39 1.54
C GLN A 148 -3.37 -0.47 2.80
N ILE A 149 -3.54 0.19 3.94
CA ILE A 149 -3.72 -0.48 5.23
C ILE A 149 -5.14 -0.24 5.71
N ARG A 150 -5.80 -1.29 6.19
CA ARG A 150 -7.11 -1.20 6.84
C ARG A 150 -7.08 -1.74 8.25
N ASN A 151 -8.10 -1.37 9.04
CA ASN A 151 -8.23 -1.72 10.46
C ASN A 151 -7.05 -1.22 11.33
N GLU A 152 -6.52 -0.05 11.03
CA GLU A 152 -5.29 0.51 11.62
C GLU A 152 -5.34 0.70 13.14
N ARG A 153 -6.52 0.60 13.76
CA ARG A 153 -6.70 0.71 15.22
C ARG A 153 -6.80 -0.63 15.94
N ASP A 154 -6.79 -1.72 15.17
CA ASP A 154 -6.91 -3.08 15.68
C ASP A 154 -5.73 -3.92 15.20
N PHE A 155 -4.77 -4.13 16.08
CA PHE A 155 -3.53 -4.86 15.81
C PHE A 155 -3.80 -6.25 15.20
N TYR A 156 -4.79 -6.98 15.74
CA TYR A 156 -5.07 -8.34 15.31
C TYR A 156 -5.78 -8.45 13.96
N ASN A 157 -6.44 -7.37 13.55
CA ASN A 157 -7.17 -7.30 12.28
C ASN A 157 -6.54 -6.34 11.26
N MET A 158 -5.38 -5.76 11.59
CA MET A 158 -4.67 -4.86 10.68
C MET A 158 -4.18 -5.63 9.45
N GLN A 159 -4.55 -5.14 8.27
CA GLN A 159 -4.26 -5.80 7.00
C GLN A 159 -3.72 -4.80 5.98
N ALA A 160 -2.72 -5.25 5.23
CA ALA A 160 -2.37 -4.62 3.97
C ALA A 160 -3.19 -5.23 2.83
N TYR A 161 -3.63 -4.42 1.88
CA TYR A 161 -4.39 -4.86 0.73
C TYR A 161 -4.09 -3.99 -0.49
N THR A 162 -4.35 -4.53 -1.69
CA THR A 162 -4.23 -3.78 -2.93
C THR A 162 -5.59 -3.35 -3.46
N ASN A 163 -5.61 -2.21 -4.14
CA ASN A 163 -6.79 -1.72 -4.82
C ASN A 163 -7.11 -2.57 -6.05
N PRO A 164 -8.38 -2.64 -6.46
CA PRO A 164 -8.71 -3.09 -7.80
C PRO A 164 -7.97 -2.28 -8.86
N VAL A 165 -7.62 -2.93 -9.95
CA VAL A 165 -7.08 -2.23 -11.12
C VAL A 165 -8.13 -1.23 -11.62
N SER A 166 -7.70 -0.01 -11.96
CA SER A 166 -8.62 1.02 -12.44
C SER A 166 -9.24 0.63 -13.78
N ASP A 167 -10.47 1.09 -14.01
CA ASP A 167 -11.18 0.90 -15.29
C ASP A 167 -10.37 1.40 -16.49
N TYR A 168 -9.48 2.38 -16.28
CA TYR A 168 -8.57 2.86 -17.31
C TYR A 168 -7.66 1.77 -17.85
N TYR A 169 -7.12 0.90 -16.98
CA TYR A 169 -6.29 -0.23 -17.43
C TYR A 169 -7.14 -1.36 -17.99
N LEU A 170 -8.34 -1.58 -17.45
CA LEU A 170 -9.25 -2.60 -17.95
C LEU A 170 -9.72 -2.35 -19.39
N GLN A 171 -9.79 -1.09 -19.83
CA GLN A 171 -10.15 -0.77 -21.21
C GLN A 171 -9.09 -1.22 -22.25
N TYR A 172 -7.85 -1.42 -21.82
CA TYR A 172 -6.79 -1.95 -22.70
C TYR A 172 -6.80 -3.49 -22.77
N LEU A 173 -7.59 -4.14 -21.92
CA LEU A 173 -7.85 -5.56 -22.07
C LEU A 173 -8.79 -5.75 -23.26
N PRO A 174 -8.54 -6.71 -24.15
CA PRO A 174 -9.39 -6.95 -25.32
C PRO A 174 -10.83 -7.28 -24.94
N ALA A 175 -11.72 -7.09 -25.89
CA ALA A 175 -13.15 -7.31 -25.73
C ALA A 175 -13.50 -8.73 -25.22
N SER A 176 -12.68 -9.73 -25.55
CA SER A 176 -12.79 -11.10 -25.04
C SER A 176 -12.68 -11.19 -23.52
N ARG A 177 -12.02 -10.23 -22.89
CA ARG A 177 -11.89 -10.15 -21.44
C ARG A 177 -12.85 -9.18 -20.77
N GLN A 178 -13.48 -8.30 -21.51
CA GLN A 178 -14.55 -7.45 -20.99
C GLN A 178 -15.77 -8.26 -20.54
N GLU A 179 -15.89 -9.50 -21.01
CA GLU A 179 -16.90 -10.46 -20.54
C GLU A 179 -16.56 -11.06 -19.16
N ILE A 180 -15.29 -10.96 -18.70
CA ILE A 180 -14.84 -11.45 -17.39
C ILE A 180 -15.02 -10.34 -16.34
N LYS A 181 -16.19 -9.72 -16.33
CA LYS A 181 -16.54 -8.66 -15.34
C LYS A 181 -16.58 -9.13 -13.90
N ASP A 182 -16.56 -10.44 -13.68
CA ASP A 182 -16.65 -11.07 -12.36
C ASP A 182 -15.27 -11.49 -11.80
N GLU A 183 -14.19 -11.33 -12.56
CA GLU A 183 -12.85 -11.60 -12.05
C GLU A 183 -12.35 -10.39 -11.24
N ASP A 184 -12.04 -10.62 -9.98
CA ASP A 184 -11.36 -9.64 -9.15
C ASP A 184 -9.93 -9.45 -9.66
N ILE A 185 -9.69 -8.35 -10.37
CA ILE A 185 -8.36 -7.95 -10.84
C ILE A 185 -7.82 -6.90 -9.89
N ALA A 186 -6.67 -7.18 -9.31
CA ALA A 186 -5.99 -6.28 -8.37
C ALA A 186 -4.67 -5.77 -8.95
N SER A 187 -4.29 -4.59 -8.51
CA SER A 187 -2.96 -4.05 -8.77
C SER A 187 -1.90 -4.82 -7.98
N GLU A 188 -0.68 -4.82 -8.46
CA GLU A 188 0.46 -5.36 -7.74
C GLU A 188 0.66 -4.60 -6.42
N PRO A 189 0.92 -5.30 -5.29
CA PRO A 189 1.32 -4.61 -4.08
C PRO A 189 2.71 -4.00 -4.23
N GLU A 190 2.88 -2.81 -3.69
CA GLU A 190 4.20 -2.22 -3.55
C GLU A 190 4.94 -2.84 -2.37
N HIS A 191 6.26 -2.72 -2.37
CA HIS A 191 7.10 -3.26 -1.32
C HIS A 191 6.64 -2.84 0.07
N LEU A 192 6.35 -3.84 0.89
CA LEU A 192 5.91 -3.68 2.26
C LEU A 192 6.80 -4.53 3.19
N PHE A 193 7.60 -3.86 3.99
CA PHE A 193 8.36 -4.47 5.08
C PHE A 193 7.54 -4.39 6.35
N HIS A 194 7.57 -5.42 7.16
CA HIS A 194 7.03 -5.38 8.50
C HIS A 194 7.97 -6.06 9.52
N ALA A 195 7.94 -5.55 10.72
CA ALA A 195 8.49 -6.23 11.89
C ALA A 195 7.35 -6.49 12.87
N VAL A 196 7.21 -7.74 13.25
CA VAL A 196 6.28 -8.20 14.28
C VAL A 196 7.01 -9.28 15.08
N GLY A 197 6.78 -9.31 16.37
CA GLY A 197 7.50 -10.28 17.18
C GLY A 197 6.93 -10.39 18.59
N GLU A 198 7.78 -10.83 19.50
CA GLU A 198 7.47 -10.89 20.93
C GLU A 198 7.02 -9.50 21.44
N PRO A 199 6.16 -9.46 22.49
CA PRO A 199 5.74 -8.21 23.07
C PRO A 199 6.93 -7.35 23.50
N LEU A 200 6.90 -6.07 23.12
CA LEU A 200 7.90 -5.09 23.53
C LEU A 200 7.68 -4.70 24.98
N VAL A 201 8.71 -4.82 25.80
CA VAL A 201 8.69 -4.35 27.18
C VAL A 201 9.37 -2.99 27.27
N ILE A 202 8.61 -1.97 27.65
CA ILE A 202 9.14 -0.63 27.93
C ILE A 202 9.37 -0.52 29.45
N PRO A 203 10.61 -0.42 29.89
CA PRO A 203 10.94 -0.40 31.31
C PRO A 203 10.57 0.95 31.96
N LYS A 204 10.24 0.92 33.24
CA LYS A 204 10.03 2.12 34.03
C LYS A 204 11.38 2.70 34.48
N THR A 205 12.01 3.45 33.59
CA THR A 205 13.30 4.10 33.87
C THR A 205 13.36 5.45 33.12
N ASN A 206 14.07 6.39 33.73
CA ASN A 206 14.34 7.69 33.09
C ASN A 206 15.60 7.63 32.19
N LYS A 207 16.27 6.48 32.13
CA LYS A 207 17.44 6.30 31.31
C LYS A 207 16.97 5.92 29.90
N VAL A 208 17.45 6.67 28.91
CA VAL A 208 17.20 6.36 27.50
C VAL A 208 18.07 5.16 27.13
N ASP A 209 17.43 4.04 26.88
CA ASP A 209 18.08 2.82 26.41
C ASP A 209 17.48 2.40 25.05
N THR A 210 18.31 1.77 24.22
CA THR A 210 17.82 1.15 22.99
C THR A 210 17.10 -0.15 23.33
N LEU A 211 15.84 -0.22 22.95
CA LEU A 211 15.01 -1.39 23.18
C LEU A 211 15.40 -2.53 22.26
N LYS A 212 15.33 -3.73 22.79
CA LYS A 212 15.55 -4.98 22.08
C LYS A 212 14.39 -5.93 22.33
N THR A 213 14.35 -7.04 21.61
CA THR A 213 13.43 -8.15 21.85
C THR A 213 13.65 -8.75 23.24
N ALA A 214 12.74 -9.55 23.73
CA ALA A 214 12.90 -10.25 25.00
C ALA A 214 14.11 -11.19 25.01
N SER A 215 14.50 -11.74 23.87
CA SER A 215 15.73 -12.52 23.68
C SER A 215 17.01 -11.68 23.65
N GLY A 216 16.92 -10.37 23.61
CA GLY A 216 18.06 -9.45 23.52
C GLY A 216 18.51 -9.15 22.11
N ASP A 217 17.78 -9.60 21.11
CA ASP A 217 18.06 -9.37 19.70
C ASP A 217 17.52 -8.02 19.21
N TRP A 218 17.93 -7.62 18.04
CA TRP A 218 17.39 -6.45 17.37
C TRP A 218 16.07 -6.79 16.67
N PHE A 219 15.23 -5.77 16.49
CA PHE A 219 14.03 -5.90 15.67
C PHE A 219 14.44 -5.90 14.20
N GLU A 220 13.89 -6.84 13.46
CA GLU A 220 14.15 -7.05 12.04
C GLU A 220 12.84 -6.98 11.25
N ALA A 221 12.81 -6.17 10.19
CA ALA A 221 11.68 -6.05 9.31
C ALA A 221 11.94 -6.85 8.03
N HIS A 222 11.01 -7.77 7.74
CA HIS A 222 11.04 -8.62 6.54
C HIS A 222 9.99 -8.17 5.54
N SER A 223 10.22 -8.40 4.26
CA SER A 223 9.21 -8.11 3.25
C SER A 223 8.04 -9.09 3.33
N VAL A 224 6.81 -8.57 3.38
CA VAL A 224 5.58 -9.36 3.23
C VAL A 224 5.11 -9.44 1.78
N VAL A 225 5.75 -8.67 0.91
CA VAL A 225 5.51 -8.68 -0.52
C VAL A 225 6.66 -9.41 -1.20
N LYS A 226 6.33 -10.40 -2.00
CA LYS A 226 7.31 -11.13 -2.80
C LYS A 226 7.26 -10.62 -4.23
N SER A 227 8.41 -10.18 -4.75
CA SER A 227 8.56 -9.80 -6.13
C SER A 227 9.23 -10.89 -6.92
N TYR A 228 8.55 -11.38 -7.92
CA TYR A 228 9.04 -12.41 -8.79
C TYR A 228 9.56 -11.83 -10.09
N TYR A 229 10.62 -12.42 -10.59
CA TYR A 229 11.16 -12.13 -11.90
C TYR A 229 10.81 -13.26 -12.86
N LEU A 230 10.13 -12.95 -13.94
CA LEU A 230 9.62 -13.88 -14.93
C LEU A 230 10.34 -13.71 -16.25
N GLN A 231 10.80 -14.81 -16.84
CA GLN A 231 11.28 -14.86 -18.23
C GLN A 231 10.68 -16.03 -19.01
N LEU A 232 10.38 -15.81 -20.27
CA LEU A 232 10.00 -16.85 -21.22
C LEU A 232 10.37 -16.44 -22.66
N ARG A 233 10.47 -17.44 -23.55
CA ARG A 233 10.76 -17.19 -24.96
C ARG A 233 9.50 -16.92 -25.75
N ILE A 234 9.59 -15.98 -26.70
CA ILE A 234 8.53 -15.66 -27.63
C ILE A 234 9.07 -15.66 -29.05
N LYS A 235 8.30 -16.22 -29.97
CA LYS A 235 8.56 -16.22 -31.40
C LYS A 235 7.45 -15.50 -32.14
N GLY A 236 7.78 -14.70 -33.15
CA GLY A 236 6.81 -13.85 -33.84
C GLY A 236 6.55 -12.52 -33.14
N ILE A 237 7.51 -12.06 -32.31
CA ILE A 237 7.39 -10.79 -31.57
C ILE A 237 7.21 -9.56 -32.47
N GLU A 238 7.62 -9.65 -33.73
CA GLU A 238 7.42 -8.59 -34.72
C GLU A 238 5.97 -8.26 -34.99
N TRP A 239 5.05 -9.17 -34.67
CA TRP A 239 3.61 -8.98 -34.84
C TRP A 239 2.93 -8.38 -33.61
N VAL A 240 3.63 -8.28 -32.47
CA VAL A 240 3.09 -7.81 -31.19
C VAL A 240 3.30 -6.29 -31.04
N THR A 241 2.28 -5.59 -30.55
CA THR A 241 2.35 -4.18 -30.16
C THR A 241 2.43 -4.02 -28.64
N SER A 242 1.73 -4.86 -27.89
CA SER A 242 1.77 -4.87 -26.42
C SER A 242 1.50 -6.27 -25.88
N ALA A 243 2.00 -6.54 -24.71
CA ALA A 243 1.74 -7.77 -23.96
C ALA A 243 1.38 -7.43 -22.52
N VAL A 244 0.31 -8.01 -22.04
CA VAL A 244 -0.14 -7.90 -20.66
C VAL A 244 -0.34 -9.28 -20.08
N SER A 245 -0.28 -9.39 -18.75
CA SER A 245 -0.43 -10.66 -18.05
C SER A 245 -1.34 -10.53 -16.85
N LEU A 246 -2.06 -11.62 -16.60
CA LEU A 246 -2.87 -11.81 -15.41
C LEU A 246 -2.45 -13.10 -14.73
N LEU A 247 -2.01 -13.00 -13.49
CA LEU A 247 -1.67 -14.15 -12.65
C LEU A 247 -2.81 -14.41 -11.67
N SER A 248 -3.47 -15.56 -11.80
CA SER A 248 -4.57 -15.96 -10.93
C SER A 248 -4.09 -16.62 -9.63
N GLY A 249 -4.98 -16.68 -8.65
CA GLY A 249 -4.75 -17.42 -7.39
C GLY A 249 -3.90 -16.69 -6.37
N MET A 250 -3.69 -15.39 -6.54
CA MET A 250 -2.93 -14.56 -5.63
C MET A 250 -3.81 -13.97 -4.52
N ALA A 251 -3.22 -13.69 -3.37
CA ALA A 251 -3.91 -13.04 -2.28
C ALA A 251 -4.04 -11.52 -2.51
N ARG A 252 -5.24 -11.00 -2.29
CA ARG A 252 -5.51 -9.56 -2.33
C ARG A 252 -4.95 -8.81 -1.12
N SER A 253 -4.86 -9.49 0.02
CA SER A 253 -4.48 -8.88 1.28
C SER A 253 -3.66 -9.82 2.15
N THR A 254 -2.94 -9.25 3.10
CA THR A 254 -2.19 -9.97 4.11
C THR A 254 -2.41 -9.37 5.49
N ILE A 255 -2.41 -10.21 6.54
CA ILE A 255 -2.53 -9.79 7.93
C ILE A 255 -1.15 -9.41 8.46
N LEU A 256 -1.01 -8.19 8.97
CA LEU A 256 0.30 -7.66 9.34
C LEU A 256 0.85 -8.18 10.69
N HIS A 257 -0.01 -8.62 11.62
CA HIS A 257 0.47 -9.07 12.93
C HIS A 257 1.05 -10.50 12.92
N LYS A 258 1.05 -11.18 11.80
CA LYS A 258 1.63 -12.52 11.65
C LYS A 258 3.04 -12.44 11.11
N HIS A 259 3.95 -13.16 11.74
CA HIS A 259 5.29 -13.36 11.20
C HIS A 259 5.16 -14.03 9.82
N ASN A 260 5.82 -13.49 8.81
CA ASN A 260 5.71 -13.87 7.39
C ASN A 260 4.35 -13.57 6.72
N GLY A 261 3.54 -12.68 7.29
CA GLY A 261 2.25 -12.29 6.74
C GLY A 261 1.31 -13.49 6.50
N MET A 262 0.16 -13.54 7.11
CA MET A 262 -0.82 -14.57 6.80
C MET A 262 -1.61 -14.16 5.56
N VAL A 263 -1.50 -14.95 4.50
CA VAL A 263 -2.23 -14.73 3.26
C VAL A 263 -3.73 -15.02 3.48
N THR A 264 -4.59 -14.10 3.08
CA THR A 264 -6.05 -14.26 3.18
C THR A 264 -6.61 -15.12 2.04
N GLU A 265 -7.76 -15.76 2.27
CA GLU A 265 -8.34 -16.75 1.35
C GLU A 265 -9.12 -16.17 0.16
N ASN A 266 -9.03 -14.89 -0.12
CA ASN A 266 -9.73 -14.27 -1.26
C ASN A 266 -8.79 -14.19 -2.47
N PRO A 267 -8.82 -15.16 -3.39
CA PRO A 267 -7.95 -15.14 -4.57
C PRO A 267 -8.36 -14.01 -5.52
N VAL A 268 -7.35 -13.38 -6.08
CA VAL A 268 -7.50 -12.35 -7.11
C VAL A 268 -6.56 -12.65 -8.28
N ASN A 269 -6.77 -11.95 -9.37
CA ASN A 269 -5.84 -11.91 -10.49
C ASN A 269 -4.96 -10.66 -10.36
N ILE A 270 -3.65 -10.84 -10.34
CA ILE A 270 -2.71 -9.71 -10.36
C ILE A 270 -2.41 -9.37 -11.81
N PHE A 271 -2.60 -8.09 -12.14
CA PHE A 271 -2.30 -7.54 -13.45
C PHE A 271 -0.90 -6.94 -13.48
N PHE A 272 -0.12 -7.27 -14.52
CA PHE A 272 1.18 -6.65 -14.80
C PHE A 272 1.48 -6.63 -16.31
N THR A 273 2.38 -5.74 -16.70
CA THR A 273 2.84 -5.60 -18.08
C THR A 273 4.08 -6.45 -18.33
N MET A 274 4.29 -6.83 -19.59
CA MET A 274 5.47 -7.57 -20.05
C MET A 274 6.28 -6.69 -20.99
N ASP A 275 7.59 -6.72 -20.78
CA ASP A 275 8.57 -6.17 -21.70
C ASP A 275 9.27 -7.27 -22.48
N TYR A 276 10.05 -6.92 -23.48
CA TYR A 276 10.83 -7.87 -24.26
C TYR A 276 12.23 -7.34 -24.58
N THR A 277 13.17 -8.28 -24.72
CA THR A 277 14.53 -7.97 -25.13
C THR A 277 14.65 -7.63 -26.60
N ASN A 278 15.85 -7.29 -27.03
CA ASN A 278 16.15 -7.06 -28.44
C ASN A 278 15.73 -8.26 -29.29
N LYS A 279 15.01 -7.96 -30.37
CA LYS A 279 14.55 -8.94 -31.33
C LYS A 279 15.70 -9.51 -32.13
N GLN A 280 15.69 -10.82 -32.28
CA GLN A 280 16.68 -11.54 -33.07
C GLN A 280 15.96 -12.38 -34.15
N ALA A 281 16.64 -12.68 -35.25
CA ALA A 281 16.10 -13.63 -36.23
C ALA A 281 15.94 -15.00 -35.57
N ALA A 282 14.81 -15.66 -35.79
CA ALA A 282 14.55 -16.98 -35.27
C ALA A 282 15.59 -17.99 -35.77
N ARG A 283 16.09 -18.79 -34.85
CA ARG A 283 17.17 -19.78 -35.15
C ARG A 283 16.75 -20.90 -36.10
N ASP A 284 15.45 -21.13 -36.23
CA ASP A 284 14.87 -22.16 -37.06
C ASP A 284 14.79 -21.81 -38.55
N GLY A 285 15.23 -20.62 -38.93
CA GLY A 285 15.17 -20.14 -40.32
C GLY A 285 13.76 -19.79 -40.82
N SER A 286 12.78 -19.71 -39.94
CA SER A 286 11.37 -19.37 -40.32
C SER A 286 11.18 -17.99 -40.84
N GLY A 287 12.18 -17.10 -40.74
CA GLY A 287 12.10 -15.69 -41.08
C GLY A 287 11.34 -14.83 -40.08
N THR A 288 10.90 -15.40 -38.96
CA THR A 288 10.27 -14.69 -37.85
C THR A 288 11.32 -14.16 -36.89
N GLN A 289 10.92 -13.34 -35.92
CA GLN A 289 11.79 -12.83 -34.86
C GLN A 289 11.50 -13.50 -33.52
N GLU A 290 12.55 -13.81 -32.81
CA GLU A 290 12.51 -14.29 -31.42
C GLU A 290 12.91 -13.18 -30.47
N ALA A 291 12.38 -13.23 -29.24
CA ALA A 291 12.78 -12.39 -28.14
C ALA A 291 12.61 -13.16 -26.82
N VAL A 292 13.11 -12.59 -25.73
CA VAL A 292 12.76 -13.01 -24.38
C VAL A 292 11.75 -11.99 -23.84
N LEU A 293 10.57 -12.47 -23.49
CA LEU A 293 9.62 -11.72 -22.69
C LEU A 293 10.05 -11.79 -21.25
N TYR A 294 9.95 -10.67 -20.55
CA TYR A 294 10.25 -10.62 -19.13
C TYR A 294 9.29 -9.65 -18.41
N ALA A 295 9.11 -9.92 -17.15
CA ALA A 295 8.38 -9.04 -16.23
C ALA A 295 8.92 -9.18 -14.82
N THR A 296 8.74 -8.15 -14.04
CA THR A 296 8.77 -8.23 -12.58
C THR A 296 7.37 -7.98 -12.09
N PHE A 297 6.88 -8.82 -11.20
CA PHE A 297 5.59 -8.63 -10.57
C PHE A 297 5.66 -8.93 -9.09
N SER A 298 4.84 -8.24 -8.32
CA SER A 298 4.81 -8.32 -6.86
C SER A 298 3.47 -8.89 -6.37
N THR A 299 3.50 -9.64 -5.27
CA THR A 299 2.32 -10.27 -4.69
C THR A 299 2.48 -10.49 -3.19
N PHE A 300 1.36 -10.54 -2.43
CA PHE A 300 1.36 -11.01 -1.05
C PHE A 300 1.53 -12.53 -0.92
N GLY A 301 1.56 -13.23 -2.02
CA GLY A 301 1.71 -14.68 -2.09
C GLY A 301 0.48 -15.39 -2.63
N LYS A 302 0.63 -16.69 -2.85
CA LYS A 302 -0.46 -17.56 -3.25
C LYS A 302 -1.43 -17.76 -2.09
N VAL A 303 -2.73 -17.77 -2.37
CA VAL A 303 -3.74 -18.20 -1.40
C VAL A 303 -3.46 -19.64 -0.99
N SER A 304 -3.59 -19.93 0.31
CA SER A 304 -3.18 -21.21 0.91
C SER A 304 -4.03 -22.42 0.50
N ASP A 305 -5.14 -22.19 -0.21
CA ASP A 305 -5.95 -23.30 -0.73
C ASP A 305 -5.17 -24.10 -1.77
N VAL A 306 -4.91 -25.36 -1.45
CA VAL A 306 -4.16 -26.31 -2.26
C VAL A 306 -4.84 -26.58 -3.62
N ALA A 307 -6.15 -26.39 -3.72
CA ALA A 307 -6.92 -26.62 -4.93
C ALA A 307 -6.78 -25.50 -5.97
N THR A 308 -6.24 -24.34 -5.59
CA THR A 308 -6.13 -23.20 -6.51
C THR A 308 -4.89 -23.33 -7.39
N ASN A 309 -5.09 -23.58 -8.66
CA ASN A 309 -4.03 -23.56 -9.66
C ASN A 309 -3.64 -22.11 -9.96
N LEU A 310 -2.34 -21.88 -10.06
CA LEU A 310 -1.80 -20.60 -10.50
C LEU A 310 -1.75 -20.59 -12.03
N THR A 311 -2.61 -19.78 -12.62
CA THR A 311 -2.65 -19.65 -14.08
C THR A 311 -2.15 -18.29 -14.50
N LEU A 312 -1.18 -18.28 -15.39
CA LEU A 312 -0.67 -17.08 -16.03
C LEU A 312 -1.34 -16.96 -17.41
N ASN A 313 -2.11 -15.91 -17.57
CA ASN A 313 -2.78 -15.61 -18.83
C ASN A 313 -2.05 -14.47 -19.49
N PHE A 314 -1.45 -14.73 -20.65
CA PHE A 314 -0.86 -13.70 -21.50
C PHE A 314 -1.85 -13.24 -22.52
N GLU A 315 -1.84 -11.97 -22.79
CA GLU A 315 -2.60 -11.38 -23.85
C GLU A 315 -1.71 -10.49 -24.70
N PHE A 316 -1.60 -10.89 -25.97
CA PHE A 316 -0.79 -10.21 -26.97
C PHE A 316 -1.71 -9.44 -27.92
N MET A 317 -1.58 -8.13 -27.92
CA MET A 317 -2.21 -7.29 -28.93
C MET A 317 -1.33 -7.32 -30.18
N LYS A 318 -1.91 -7.76 -31.31
CA LYS A 318 -1.19 -7.79 -32.57
C LYS A 318 -1.30 -6.46 -33.32
N LYS A 319 -0.38 -6.21 -34.23
CA LYS A 319 -0.40 -5.04 -35.12
C LYS A 319 -1.65 -4.98 -36.03
N SER A 320 -2.30 -6.11 -36.28
CA SER A 320 -3.59 -6.19 -36.98
C SER A 320 -4.77 -5.67 -36.17
N GLY A 321 -4.60 -5.43 -34.84
CA GLY A 321 -5.69 -5.12 -33.90
C GLY A 321 -6.35 -6.37 -33.31
N GLU A 322 -5.96 -7.57 -33.74
CA GLU A 322 -6.41 -8.83 -33.14
C GLU A 322 -5.64 -9.11 -31.85
N SER A 323 -6.23 -9.86 -30.93
CA SER A 323 -5.54 -10.38 -29.77
C SER A 323 -5.27 -11.89 -29.88
N GLN A 324 -4.17 -12.32 -29.28
CA GLN A 324 -3.89 -13.74 -29.04
C GLN A 324 -3.73 -13.95 -27.54
N VAL A 325 -4.48 -14.91 -27.01
CA VAL A 325 -4.45 -15.25 -25.58
C VAL A 325 -3.76 -16.61 -25.42
N GLU A 326 -2.76 -16.63 -24.53
CA GLU A 326 -2.07 -17.85 -24.12
C GLU A 326 -2.29 -18.07 -22.62
N LYS A 327 -2.58 -19.31 -22.25
CA LYS A 327 -2.84 -19.69 -20.86
C LYS A 327 -1.89 -20.77 -20.41
N LEU A 328 -1.12 -20.48 -19.36
CA LEU A 328 -0.14 -21.41 -18.79
C LEU A 328 -0.48 -21.70 -17.32
N ASP A 329 -0.52 -22.98 -16.96
CA ASP A 329 -0.49 -23.37 -15.55
C ASP A 329 0.97 -23.31 -15.09
N ILE A 330 1.26 -22.45 -14.12
CA ILE A 330 2.59 -22.24 -13.53
C ILE A 330 2.64 -22.63 -12.07
N THR A 331 1.69 -23.45 -11.63
CA THR A 331 1.61 -23.88 -10.23
C THR A 331 2.89 -24.54 -9.76
N ASN A 332 3.47 -25.40 -10.57
CA ASN A 332 4.69 -26.12 -10.22
C ASN A 332 5.92 -25.22 -10.18
N GLU A 333 5.98 -24.21 -11.03
CA GLU A 333 7.09 -23.26 -11.11
C GLU A 333 7.25 -22.45 -9.83
N PHE A 334 6.14 -22.14 -9.13
CA PHE A 334 6.18 -21.49 -7.82
C PHE A 334 6.74 -22.37 -6.69
N TYR A 335 6.77 -23.67 -6.87
CA TYR A 335 7.31 -24.61 -5.87
C TYR A 335 8.78 -24.97 -6.11
N THR A 336 9.39 -24.50 -7.18
CA THR A 336 10.81 -24.69 -7.43
C THR A 336 11.66 -23.98 -6.37
N GLU A 337 12.84 -24.47 -6.11
CA GLU A 337 13.82 -23.82 -5.23
C GLU A 337 14.13 -22.39 -5.74
N MET A 338 14.24 -22.23 -7.07
CA MET A 338 14.48 -20.94 -7.71
C MET A 338 13.40 -19.92 -7.38
N ALA A 339 12.12 -20.31 -7.47
CA ALA A 339 11.02 -19.40 -7.17
C ALA A 339 10.91 -19.11 -5.67
N ARG A 340 11.14 -20.10 -4.81
CA ARG A 340 10.99 -19.94 -3.36
C ARG A 340 12.11 -19.12 -2.71
N GLU A 341 13.35 -19.37 -3.10
CA GLU A 341 14.53 -18.76 -2.46
C GLU A 341 15.05 -17.53 -3.21
N LYS A 342 14.89 -17.54 -4.55
CA LYS A 342 15.46 -16.52 -5.42
C LYS A 342 14.41 -15.67 -6.12
N GLN A 343 13.13 -16.04 -5.96
CA GLN A 343 11.98 -15.35 -6.57
C GLN A 343 12.08 -15.26 -8.12
N TRP A 344 12.65 -16.31 -8.76
CA TRP A 344 12.83 -16.37 -10.19
C TRP A 344 11.97 -17.47 -10.81
N ILE A 345 11.26 -17.09 -11.87
CA ILE A 345 10.38 -17.99 -12.63
C ILE A 345 10.84 -17.98 -14.07
N LEU A 346 11.48 -19.08 -14.48
CA LEU A 346 11.89 -19.31 -15.85
C LEU A 346 10.95 -20.32 -16.48
N LEU A 347 10.18 -19.89 -17.47
CA LEU A 347 9.26 -20.78 -18.17
C LEU A 347 9.96 -21.39 -19.39
N GLU A 348 10.10 -22.68 -19.39
CA GLU A 348 10.75 -23.41 -20.50
C GLU A 348 9.91 -23.44 -21.79
N ARG A 349 8.66 -23.00 -21.72
CA ARG A 349 7.76 -22.93 -22.85
C ARG A 349 8.08 -21.73 -23.74
N GLU A 350 7.99 -21.97 -25.06
CA GLU A 350 8.03 -20.92 -26.05
C GLU A 350 6.60 -20.55 -26.48
N ILE A 351 6.28 -19.26 -26.46
CA ILE A 351 5.03 -18.74 -27.02
C ILE A 351 5.26 -18.43 -28.49
N VAL A 352 4.39 -18.95 -29.34
CA VAL A 352 4.43 -18.66 -30.78
C VAL A 352 3.26 -17.75 -31.14
N ILE A 353 3.57 -16.56 -31.62
CA ILE A 353 2.55 -15.62 -32.11
C ILE A 353 2.16 -16.01 -33.54
N ILE A 354 0.87 -16.23 -33.73
CA ILE A 354 0.29 -16.55 -35.04
C ILE A 354 0.30 -15.28 -35.87
N PRO A 355 0.94 -15.28 -37.06
CA PRO A 355 0.96 -14.13 -37.94
C PRO A 355 -0.48 -13.69 -38.30
N PRO A 356 -0.74 -12.39 -38.50
CA PRO A 356 -2.02 -11.95 -39.00
C PRO A 356 -2.24 -12.48 -40.45
N GLU A 357 -3.51 -12.66 -40.82
CA GLU A 357 -3.85 -13.10 -42.19
C GLU A 357 -3.24 -12.17 -43.24
N GLY A 358 -2.54 -12.75 -44.22
CA GLY A 358 -1.86 -12.01 -45.29
C GLY A 358 -0.45 -11.52 -44.94
N ALA A 359 0.06 -11.81 -43.74
CA ALA A 359 1.44 -11.52 -43.43
C ALA A 359 2.37 -12.47 -44.19
N VAL A 360 3.11 -11.91 -45.15
CA VAL A 360 4.13 -12.68 -45.89
C VAL A 360 5.36 -12.77 -45.02
N SER A 361 5.64 -13.98 -44.50
CA SER A 361 6.93 -14.27 -43.87
C SER A 361 8.00 -14.29 -44.98
N GLY A 362 8.78 -13.27 -45.08
CA GLY A 362 9.95 -13.33 -45.96
C GLY A 362 10.29 -12.04 -46.69
N GLY A 363 11.44 -11.52 -46.44
CA GLY A 363 12.23 -10.71 -47.35
C GLY A 363 11.97 -9.21 -47.35
N GLY A 364 12.70 -8.51 -46.53
CA GLY A 364 13.20 -7.20 -46.90
C GLY A 364 12.25 -6.02 -46.94
N MET A 365 11.84 -5.59 -45.79
CA MET A 365 11.71 -4.18 -45.43
C MET A 365 11.66 -4.09 -43.93
N THR A 366 12.72 -3.59 -43.33
CA THR A 366 12.75 -3.22 -41.91
C THR A 366 11.95 -1.93 -41.78
N PRO A 367 10.70 -1.92 -41.27
CA PRO A 367 10.11 -0.68 -40.81
C PRO A 367 10.91 -0.26 -39.59
N GLY A 368 11.57 0.89 -39.67
CA GLY A 368 12.17 1.49 -38.48
C GLY A 368 11.07 1.72 -37.45
N VAL A 369 11.15 1.04 -36.36
CA VAL A 369 10.31 1.35 -35.20
C VAL A 369 10.92 2.57 -34.56
N GLU A 370 10.25 3.71 -34.67
CA GLU A 370 10.56 4.87 -33.88
C GLU A 370 10.46 4.47 -32.38
N LYS A 371 11.43 4.91 -31.62
CA LYS A 371 11.46 4.74 -30.15
C LYS A 371 10.11 5.15 -29.58
N TRP A 372 9.59 4.35 -28.67
CA TRP A 372 8.48 4.73 -27.81
C TRP A 372 8.86 6.03 -27.10
N GLU A 373 8.12 7.10 -27.33
CA GLU A 373 8.22 8.30 -26.51
C GLU A 373 7.59 7.95 -25.14
N GLU A 374 8.39 8.07 -24.10
CA GLU A 374 7.89 8.09 -22.73
C GLU A 374 6.87 9.24 -22.61
N VAL A 375 5.62 8.90 -22.45
CA VAL A 375 4.60 9.87 -22.06
C VAL A 375 4.75 10.09 -20.57
N GLU A 376 5.57 11.07 -20.19
CA GLU A 376 5.55 11.61 -18.84
C GLU A 376 4.17 12.24 -18.59
N SER A 377 3.32 11.54 -17.87
CA SER A 377 2.09 12.12 -17.34
C SER A 377 2.44 12.94 -16.10
N GLU A 378 2.64 14.24 -16.25
CA GLU A 378 2.59 15.17 -15.13
C GLU A 378 1.18 15.12 -14.51
N VAL A 379 1.08 14.46 -13.37
CA VAL A 379 -0.09 14.62 -12.49
C VAL A 379 0.08 15.94 -11.76
N GLN A 380 -0.55 16.99 -12.25
CA GLN A 380 -0.74 18.21 -11.46
C GLN A 380 -1.68 17.89 -10.29
N MET A 381 -1.15 18.04 -9.07
CA MET A 381 -1.93 18.04 -7.83
C MET A 381 -2.76 19.32 -7.68
#